data_b03ba3b15675853fe3804e69348c84f8
#
_entry.id   b03ba3b15675853fe3804e69348c84f8
#
_cell.length_a   1.000
_cell.length_b   1.000
_cell.length_c   1.000
_cell.angle_alpha   90.00
_cell.angle_beta   90.00
_cell.angle_gamma   90.00
#
_symmetry.space_group_name_H-M   'P 1'
#
loop_
_entity.id
_entity.type
_entity.pdbx_description
1 polymer ?
#
loop_
_entity_poly.entity_id
_entity_poly.type
_entity_poly.pdbx_seq_one_letter_code
_entity_poly.pdbx_strand_id
1 'polypeptide(L)'
;TWKQNDGVQKIHYSQQDDSKSPGAHSGTIDIDKFLKYVEETSETDFDIMLEVKDKNLSAVKAINALDTKNIIQLEKEWSRYKYNVLENSPRIYQEIRELLKDKSSYPVIEFYKLLDQALNTAPTPGTSVNALEHVWGYFKDIADDKERAWYSKTINSASADSLSLGAVKRRLWTMVEKYDEKYLKNSYYFHF
;
A
#
# COMPACT_ATOMS: atom_id res chain seq x y z
N THR A 1 14.73 -33.05 11.84
CA THR A 1 13.78 -33.72 10.94
C THR A 1 12.38 -33.53 11.49
N TRP A 2 11.46 -32.96 10.68
CA TRP A 2 10.04 -32.76 11.01
C TRP A 2 9.34 -34.12 11.18
N LYS A 3 8.52 -34.29 12.23
CA LYS A 3 7.82 -35.53 12.54
C LYS A 3 6.32 -35.35 12.37
N GLN A 4 5.57 -36.42 12.15
CA GLN A 4 4.12 -36.39 11.95
C GLN A 4 3.35 -35.67 13.07
N ASN A 5 3.85 -35.73 14.32
CA ASN A 5 3.24 -35.05 15.47
C ASN A 5 3.59 -33.56 15.58
N ASP A 6 4.47 -33.04 14.73
CA ASP A 6 4.88 -31.63 14.75
C ASP A 6 3.90 -30.72 13.98
N GLY A 7 2.84 -31.30 13.38
CA GLY A 7 1.87 -30.60 12.52
C GLY A 7 2.41 -30.32 11.13
N VAL A 8 1.82 -29.32 10.44
CA VAL A 8 2.29 -28.91 9.11
C VAL A 8 3.68 -28.29 9.21
N GLN A 9 4.58 -28.69 8.31
CA GLN A 9 5.93 -28.13 8.26
C GLN A 9 5.88 -26.62 8.05
N LYS A 10 6.76 -25.88 8.73
CA LYS A 10 6.86 -24.42 8.62
C LYS A 10 8.21 -24.05 8.05
N ILE A 11 8.19 -23.14 7.11
CA ILE A 11 9.41 -22.60 6.50
C ILE A 11 9.44 -21.09 6.60
N HIS A 12 10.64 -20.52 6.60
CA HIS A 12 10.86 -19.09 6.49
C HIS A 12 11.19 -18.75 5.04
N TYR A 13 10.46 -17.81 4.46
CA TYR A 13 10.73 -17.31 3.12
C TYR A 13 11.14 -15.85 3.21
N SER A 14 12.30 -15.52 2.69
CA SER A 14 12.81 -14.17 2.60
C SER A 14 13.40 -13.89 1.22
N GLN A 15 13.43 -12.62 0.85
CA GLN A 15 14.13 -12.15 -0.34
C GLN A 15 15.20 -11.15 0.07
N GLN A 16 16.36 -11.21 -0.60
CA GLN A 16 17.47 -10.30 -0.36
C GLN A 16 17.11 -8.89 -0.84
N ASP A 17 17.45 -7.89 -0.04
CA ASP A 17 17.51 -6.49 -0.46
C ASP A 17 18.86 -6.26 -1.15
N ASP A 18 18.85 -6.27 -2.50
CA ASP A 18 20.07 -6.18 -3.32
C ASP A 18 20.84 -4.86 -3.14
N SER A 19 20.22 -3.85 -2.53
CA SER A 19 20.86 -2.57 -2.20
C SER A 19 21.64 -2.59 -0.88
N LYS A 20 21.58 -3.70 -0.14
CA LYS A 20 22.15 -3.85 1.21
C LYS A 20 23.08 -5.05 1.32
N SER A 21 23.73 -5.16 2.49
CA SER A 21 24.60 -6.28 2.79
C SER A 21 23.88 -7.64 2.73
N PRO A 22 24.60 -8.74 2.40
CA PRO A 22 24.04 -10.08 2.40
C PRO A 22 23.31 -10.42 3.71
N GLY A 23 22.13 -11.03 3.58
CA GLY A 23 21.23 -11.35 4.69
C GLY A 23 20.22 -10.24 5.03
N ALA A 24 20.25 -9.09 4.36
CA ALA A 24 19.27 -8.06 4.57
C ALA A 24 17.95 -8.41 3.86
N HIS A 25 16.86 -8.47 4.62
CA HIS A 25 15.53 -8.77 4.08
C HIS A 25 14.98 -7.59 3.26
N SER A 26 14.27 -7.91 2.18
CA SER A 26 13.61 -6.93 1.31
C SER A 26 12.57 -6.08 2.04
N GLY A 27 12.25 -4.93 1.47
CA GLY A 27 11.19 -4.05 1.97
C GLY A 27 9.80 -4.65 1.80
N THR A 28 9.56 -5.26 0.65
CA THR A 28 8.35 -5.98 0.25
C THR A 28 8.73 -7.22 -0.54
N ILE A 29 7.85 -8.20 -0.70
CA ILE A 29 8.12 -9.34 -1.57
C ILE A 29 7.95 -8.96 -3.04
N ASP A 30 8.89 -9.42 -3.88
CA ASP A 30 8.73 -9.51 -5.32
C ASP A 30 7.78 -10.67 -5.62
N ILE A 31 6.63 -10.34 -6.22
CA ILE A 31 5.55 -11.31 -6.41
C ILE A 31 5.93 -12.41 -7.42
N ASP A 32 6.70 -12.10 -8.47
CA ASP A 32 7.11 -13.08 -9.46
C ASP A 32 8.07 -14.11 -8.86
N LYS A 33 9.04 -13.66 -8.07
CA LYS A 33 9.97 -14.55 -7.36
C LYS A 33 9.25 -15.43 -6.35
N PHE A 34 8.24 -14.88 -5.66
CA PHE A 34 7.44 -15.64 -4.71
C PHE A 34 6.59 -16.70 -5.40
N LEU A 35 5.88 -16.36 -6.47
CA LEU A 35 5.06 -17.31 -7.23
C LEU A 35 5.89 -18.43 -7.85
N LYS A 36 7.08 -18.08 -8.39
CA LYS A 36 8.03 -19.09 -8.88
C LYS A 36 8.44 -20.07 -7.78
N TYR A 37 8.75 -19.57 -6.58
CA TYR A 37 9.10 -20.41 -5.44
C TYR A 37 7.93 -21.35 -5.07
N VAL A 38 6.71 -20.86 -5.01
CA VAL A 38 5.52 -21.66 -4.71
C VAL A 38 5.30 -22.74 -5.77
N GLU A 39 5.48 -22.41 -7.06
CA GLU A 39 5.40 -23.37 -8.17
C GLU A 39 6.46 -24.47 -8.03
N GLU A 40 7.73 -24.10 -7.78
CA GLU A 40 8.85 -25.06 -7.61
C GLU A 40 8.69 -25.98 -6.39
N THR A 41 7.88 -25.58 -5.41
CA THR A 41 7.66 -26.32 -4.17
C THR A 41 6.23 -26.90 -4.04
N SER A 42 5.46 -26.90 -5.11
CA SER A 42 4.04 -27.27 -5.15
C SER A 42 3.73 -28.72 -4.69
N GLU A 43 4.71 -29.62 -4.78
CA GLU A 43 4.60 -31.00 -4.31
C GLU A 43 4.69 -31.16 -2.77
N THR A 44 4.98 -30.06 -2.04
CA THR A 44 5.23 -30.09 -0.59
C THR A 44 4.18 -29.25 0.13
N ASP A 45 3.50 -29.82 1.12
CA ASP A 45 2.59 -29.10 2.00
C ASP A 45 3.34 -28.51 3.19
N PHE A 46 3.36 -27.15 3.27
CA PHE A 46 3.98 -26.42 4.38
C PHE A 46 3.38 -25.02 4.53
N ASP A 47 3.45 -24.51 5.76
CA ASP A 47 3.15 -23.11 6.05
C ASP A 47 4.36 -22.22 5.72
N ILE A 48 4.14 -21.06 5.10
CA ILE A 48 5.17 -20.07 4.77
C ILE A 48 5.10 -18.89 5.75
N MET A 49 6.18 -18.66 6.50
CA MET A 49 6.40 -17.44 7.25
C MET A 49 7.22 -16.48 6.40
N LEU A 50 6.65 -15.32 6.05
CA LEU A 50 7.35 -14.30 5.29
C LEU A 50 8.23 -13.44 6.20
N GLU A 51 9.52 -13.37 5.90
CA GLU A 51 10.49 -12.50 6.57
C GLU A 51 10.76 -11.26 5.71
N VAL A 52 9.94 -10.23 5.90
CA VAL A 52 9.92 -9.00 5.09
C VAL A 52 9.56 -7.80 5.97
N LYS A 53 9.99 -6.59 5.57
CA LYS A 53 9.86 -5.40 6.43
C LYS A 53 8.45 -4.83 6.48
N ASP A 54 7.68 -4.96 5.41
CA ASP A 54 6.28 -4.52 5.32
C ASP A 54 5.28 -5.49 5.99
N LYS A 55 5.79 -6.56 6.62
CA LYS A 55 5.02 -7.49 7.48
C LYS A 55 3.79 -8.07 6.76
N ASN A 56 2.60 -7.72 7.28
CA ASN A 56 1.33 -8.25 6.78
C ASN A 56 0.95 -7.77 5.38
N LEU A 57 1.54 -6.69 4.86
CA LEU A 57 1.24 -6.21 3.50
C LEU A 57 1.70 -7.22 2.46
N SER A 58 2.92 -7.73 2.58
CA SER A 58 3.41 -8.82 1.73
C SER A 58 2.62 -10.12 1.93
N ALA A 59 2.16 -10.43 3.15
CA ALA A 59 1.30 -11.59 3.37
C ALA A 59 -0.04 -11.47 2.63
N VAL A 60 -0.68 -10.30 2.69
CA VAL A 60 -1.92 -10.03 1.93
C VAL A 60 -1.67 -10.10 0.42
N LYS A 61 -0.56 -9.53 -0.07
CA LYS A 61 -0.13 -9.63 -1.47
C LYS A 61 0.00 -11.07 -1.92
N ALA A 62 0.72 -11.89 -1.14
CA ALA A 62 0.94 -13.32 -1.41
C ALA A 62 -0.39 -14.10 -1.45
N ILE A 63 -1.25 -13.92 -0.44
CA ILE A 63 -2.56 -14.57 -0.38
C ILE A 63 -3.44 -14.18 -1.57
N ASN A 64 -3.49 -12.90 -1.92
CA ASN A 64 -4.27 -12.46 -3.06
C ASN A 64 -3.75 -13.00 -4.40
N ALA A 65 -2.42 -13.20 -4.52
CA ALA A 65 -1.82 -13.74 -5.73
C ALA A 65 -2.02 -15.26 -5.88
N LEU A 66 -2.08 -15.99 -4.77
CA LEU A 66 -2.26 -17.46 -4.77
C LEU A 66 -3.74 -17.87 -4.88
N ASP A 67 -4.63 -17.06 -4.32
CA ASP A 67 -6.04 -17.39 -4.22
C ASP A 67 -6.82 -16.66 -5.33
N THR A 68 -7.35 -17.43 -6.29
CA THR A 68 -8.14 -16.86 -7.40
C THR A 68 -9.43 -16.26 -6.86
N LYS A 69 -9.38 -14.97 -6.58
CA LYS A 69 -10.50 -14.16 -6.09
C LYS A 69 -11.13 -13.38 -7.24
N ASN A 70 -12.18 -12.65 -6.92
CA ASN A 70 -12.78 -11.74 -7.88
C ASN A 70 -12.17 -10.34 -7.78
N ILE A 71 -12.45 -9.51 -8.77
CA ILE A 71 -11.95 -8.11 -8.86
C ILE A 71 -12.29 -7.27 -7.62
N ILE A 72 -13.38 -7.56 -6.89
CA ILE A 72 -13.81 -6.84 -5.68
C ILE A 72 -12.71 -6.85 -4.61
N GLN A 73 -11.94 -7.95 -4.51
CA GLN A 73 -10.82 -8.03 -3.56
C GLN A 73 -9.71 -7.04 -3.93
N LEU A 74 -9.38 -6.91 -5.22
CA LEU A 74 -8.39 -5.92 -5.68
C LEU A 74 -8.92 -4.49 -5.52
N GLU A 75 -10.20 -4.23 -5.77
CA GLU A 75 -10.80 -2.92 -5.53
C GLU A 75 -10.75 -2.52 -4.06
N LYS A 76 -10.93 -3.50 -3.16
CA LYS A 76 -10.79 -3.29 -1.72
C LYS A 76 -9.34 -2.94 -1.34
N GLU A 77 -8.36 -3.67 -1.87
CA GLU A 77 -6.95 -3.33 -1.68
C GLU A 77 -6.62 -1.97 -2.32
N TRP A 78 -7.08 -1.71 -3.55
CA TRP A 78 -6.92 -0.42 -4.19
C TRP A 78 -7.43 0.73 -3.32
N SER A 79 -8.59 0.58 -2.69
CA SER A 79 -9.14 1.62 -1.83
C SER A 79 -8.21 2.01 -0.67
N ARG A 80 -7.37 1.09 -0.20
CA ARG A 80 -6.39 1.33 0.86
C ARG A 80 -5.14 2.06 0.38
N TYR A 81 -4.66 1.72 -0.81
CA TYR A 81 -3.41 2.24 -1.39
C TYR A 81 -3.57 3.53 -2.19
N LYS A 82 -4.77 3.84 -2.66
CA LYS A 82 -4.95 4.81 -3.75
C LYS A 82 -4.35 6.19 -3.49
N TYR A 83 -4.33 6.69 -2.26
CA TYR A 83 -3.76 8.00 -1.94
C TYR A 83 -2.23 7.98 -1.85
N ASN A 84 -1.62 6.86 -1.42
CA ASN A 84 -0.18 6.67 -1.52
C ASN A 84 0.26 6.65 -2.98
N VAL A 85 -0.47 5.90 -3.81
CA VAL A 85 -0.18 5.83 -5.24
C VAL A 85 -0.38 7.19 -5.92
N LEU A 86 -1.45 7.92 -5.58
CA LEU A 86 -1.70 9.27 -6.11
C LEU A 86 -0.58 10.25 -5.73
N GLU A 87 -0.11 10.19 -4.47
CA GLU A 87 0.98 11.02 -3.98
C GLU A 87 2.29 10.73 -4.70
N ASN A 88 2.62 9.44 -4.89
CA ASN A 88 3.90 9.03 -5.45
C ASN A 88 3.91 9.09 -6.98
N SER A 89 2.83 8.66 -7.64
CA SER A 89 2.75 8.60 -9.10
C SER A 89 1.32 8.74 -9.61
N PRO A 90 0.85 9.96 -9.95
CA PRO A 90 -0.45 10.15 -10.59
C PRO A 90 -0.63 9.38 -11.89
N ARG A 91 0.48 9.11 -12.63
CA ARG A 91 0.45 8.28 -13.84
C ARG A 91 0.04 6.84 -13.50
N ILE A 92 0.73 6.20 -12.55
CA ILE A 92 0.42 4.81 -12.14
C ILE A 92 -0.97 4.75 -11.49
N TYR A 93 -1.38 5.79 -10.76
CA TYR A 93 -2.75 5.89 -10.25
C TYR A 93 -3.79 5.74 -11.37
N GLN A 94 -3.61 6.37 -12.52
CA GLN A 94 -4.50 6.21 -13.66
C GLN A 94 -4.39 4.82 -14.30
N GLU A 95 -3.18 4.27 -14.42
CA GLU A 95 -2.96 2.92 -14.96
C GLU A 95 -3.71 1.86 -14.13
N ILE A 96 -3.61 1.91 -12.79
CA ILE A 96 -4.36 1.00 -11.92
C ILE A 96 -5.87 1.19 -12.08
N ARG A 97 -6.35 2.43 -12.20
CA ARG A 97 -7.78 2.67 -12.42
C ARG A 97 -8.28 2.08 -13.75
N GLU A 98 -7.47 2.17 -14.82
CA GLU A 98 -7.80 1.52 -16.09
C GLU A 98 -7.78 0.00 -15.96
N LEU A 99 -6.73 -0.57 -15.32
CA LEU A 99 -6.60 -1.99 -15.09
C LEU A 99 -7.81 -2.60 -14.37
N LEU A 100 -8.36 -1.88 -13.38
CA LEU A 100 -9.49 -2.35 -12.57
C LEU A 100 -10.87 -2.08 -13.21
N LYS A 101 -10.96 -1.54 -14.43
CA LYS A 101 -12.24 -1.36 -15.14
C LYS A 101 -12.83 -2.66 -15.63
N ASP A 102 -12.02 -3.60 -16.07
CA ASP A 102 -12.47 -4.91 -16.49
C ASP A 102 -12.86 -5.76 -15.28
N LYS A 103 -14.17 -5.83 -15.04
CA LYS A 103 -14.73 -6.57 -13.88
C LYS A 103 -14.77 -8.08 -14.10
N SER A 104 -14.45 -8.57 -15.29
CA SER A 104 -14.39 -10.00 -15.62
C SER A 104 -13.01 -10.61 -15.38
N SER A 105 -11.99 -9.80 -15.20
CA SER A 105 -10.60 -10.22 -14.98
C SER A 105 -10.18 -10.14 -13.50
N TYR A 106 -9.06 -10.80 -13.19
CA TYR A 106 -8.39 -10.70 -11.88
C TYR A 106 -6.89 -10.43 -12.08
N PRO A 107 -6.51 -9.20 -12.49
CA PRO A 107 -5.15 -8.86 -12.88
C PRO A 107 -4.24 -8.60 -11.64
N VAL A 108 -4.20 -9.54 -10.70
CA VAL A 108 -3.56 -9.39 -9.39
C VAL A 108 -2.06 -9.13 -9.48
N ILE A 109 -1.37 -9.82 -10.38
CA ILE A 109 0.09 -9.69 -10.54
C ILE A 109 0.44 -8.30 -11.06
N GLU A 110 -0.22 -7.86 -12.13
CA GLU A 110 -0.01 -6.52 -12.70
C GLU A 110 -0.39 -5.43 -11.71
N PHE A 111 -1.49 -5.60 -10.98
CA PHE A 111 -1.91 -4.69 -9.92
C PHE A 111 -0.80 -4.48 -8.87
N TYR A 112 -0.21 -5.56 -8.34
CA TYR A 112 0.84 -5.44 -7.33
C TYR A 112 2.16 -4.93 -7.90
N LYS A 113 2.52 -5.25 -9.16
CA LYS A 113 3.69 -4.66 -9.83
C LYS A 113 3.55 -3.14 -9.96
N LEU A 114 2.38 -2.67 -10.38
CA LEU A 114 2.10 -1.23 -10.45
C LEU A 114 2.13 -0.57 -9.06
N LEU A 115 1.59 -1.23 -8.03
CA LEU A 115 1.69 -0.73 -6.65
C LEU A 115 3.15 -0.59 -6.21
N ASP A 116 3.94 -1.64 -6.37
CA ASP A 116 5.36 -1.63 -5.98
C ASP A 116 6.13 -0.54 -6.74
N GLN A 117 5.88 -0.37 -8.03
CA GLN A 117 6.48 0.69 -8.84
C GLN A 117 6.09 2.09 -8.32
N ALA A 118 4.81 2.31 -7.99
CA ALA A 118 4.37 3.58 -7.44
C ALA A 118 5.01 3.87 -6.08
N LEU A 119 5.00 2.90 -5.16
CA LEU A 119 5.53 3.07 -3.81
C LEU A 119 7.06 3.28 -3.78
N ASN A 120 7.77 2.81 -4.81
CA ASN A 120 9.20 3.07 -5.00
C ASN A 120 9.50 4.40 -5.72
N THR A 121 8.48 5.14 -6.14
CA THR A 121 8.64 6.46 -6.76
C THR A 121 8.56 7.55 -5.68
N ALA A 122 9.57 8.41 -5.61
CA ALA A 122 9.54 9.54 -4.68
C ALA A 122 8.46 10.56 -5.10
N PRO A 123 7.62 11.03 -4.16
CA PRO A 123 6.63 12.06 -4.45
C PRO A 123 7.32 13.41 -4.73
N THR A 124 6.63 14.25 -5.50
CA THR A 124 7.00 15.67 -5.67
C THR A 124 6.10 16.54 -4.78
N PRO A 125 6.49 17.78 -4.47
CA PRO A 125 5.62 18.72 -3.74
C PRO A 125 4.23 18.86 -4.37
N GLY A 126 4.16 18.94 -5.71
CA GLY A 126 2.91 19.06 -6.43
C GLY A 126 2.01 17.81 -6.31
N THR A 127 2.59 16.62 -6.39
CA THR A 127 1.83 15.36 -6.24
C THR A 127 1.39 15.15 -4.80
N SER A 128 2.19 15.57 -3.81
CA SER A 128 1.81 15.52 -2.41
C SER A 128 0.65 16.47 -2.10
N VAL A 129 0.68 17.70 -2.61
CA VAL A 129 -0.44 18.65 -2.48
C VAL A 129 -1.71 18.09 -3.11
N ASN A 130 -1.62 17.55 -4.33
CA ASN A 130 -2.76 16.94 -5.00
C ASN A 130 -3.39 15.79 -4.17
N ALA A 131 -2.58 14.90 -3.60
CA ALA A 131 -3.08 13.84 -2.74
C ALA A 131 -3.73 14.38 -1.45
N LEU A 132 -3.12 15.41 -0.82
CA LEU A 132 -3.68 16.09 0.36
C LEU A 132 -5.03 16.74 0.05
N GLU A 133 -5.20 17.39 -1.11
CA GLU A 133 -6.45 18.00 -1.54
C GLU A 133 -7.57 16.94 -1.70
N HIS A 134 -7.24 15.79 -2.28
CA HIS A 134 -8.18 14.67 -2.37
C HIS A 134 -8.60 14.14 -0.98
N VAL A 135 -7.66 14.03 -0.04
CA VAL A 135 -7.96 13.61 1.34
C VAL A 135 -8.75 14.71 2.07
N TRP A 136 -8.40 15.98 1.90
CA TRP A 136 -9.16 17.09 2.46
C TRP A 136 -10.62 17.14 1.99
N GLY A 137 -10.87 16.67 0.77
CA GLY A 137 -12.23 16.58 0.21
C GLY A 137 -13.24 15.87 1.11
N TYR A 138 -12.81 14.96 1.99
CA TYR A 138 -13.68 14.29 2.97
C TYR A 138 -14.10 15.20 4.13
N PHE A 139 -13.35 16.25 4.38
CA PHE A 139 -13.55 17.14 5.54
C PHE A 139 -14.09 18.53 5.18
N LYS A 140 -13.95 18.95 3.94
CA LYS A 140 -14.24 20.34 3.51
C LYS A 140 -15.61 20.87 3.95
N ASP A 141 -16.63 19.99 4.00
CA ASP A 141 -18.00 20.35 4.32
C ASP A 141 -18.33 20.23 5.83
N ILE A 142 -17.53 19.45 6.60
CA ILE A 142 -17.77 19.16 8.01
C ILE A 142 -16.71 19.75 8.95
N ALA A 143 -15.57 20.17 8.42
CA ALA A 143 -14.50 20.79 9.20
C ALA A 143 -14.97 22.11 9.86
N ASP A 144 -14.46 22.37 11.06
CA ASP A 144 -14.68 23.66 11.72
C ASP A 144 -13.84 24.80 11.10
N ASP A 145 -14.12 26.05 11.49
CA ASP A 145 -13.44 27.23 10.93
C ASP A 145 -11.92 27.25 11.19
N LYS A 146 -11.48 26.70 12.33
CA LYS A 146 -10.05 26.62 12.67
C LYS A 146 -9.34 25.59 11.78
N GLU A 147 -9.99 24.48 11.52
CA GLU A 147 -9.47 23.44 10.63
C GLU A 147 -9.40 23.91 9.19
N ARG A 148 -10.45 24.60 8.70
CA ARG A 148 -10.46 25.23 7.36
C ARG A 148 -9.35 26.28 7.22
N ALA A 149 -9.20 27.17 8.20
CA ALA A 149 -8.17 28.18 8.20
C ALA A 149 -6.77 27.57 8.23
N TRP A 150 -6.59 26.54 9.07
CA TRP A 150 -5.32 25.79 9.13
C TRP A 150 -4.98 25.16 7.79
N TYR A 151 -5.92 24.42 7.16
CA TYR A 151 -5.68 23.74 5.91
C TYR A 151 -5.34 24.72 4.79
N SER A 152 -6.15 25.79 4.65
CA SER A 152 -5.91 26.84 3.66
C SER A 152 -4.52 27.48 3.81
N LYS A 153 -4.14 27.84 5.06
CA LYS A 153 -2.80 28.37 5.34
C LYS A 153 -1.71 27.38 4.96
N THR A 154 -1.89 26.11 5.30
CA THR A 154 -0.92 25.04 5.04
C THR A 154 -0.69 24.83 3.56
N ILE A 155 -1.76 24.73 2.76
CA ILE A 155 -1.65 24.52 1.31
C ILE A 155 -1.10 25.77 0.61
N ASN A 156 -1.53 26.97 0.99
CA ASN A 156 -1.05 28.21 0.38
C ASN A 156 0.43 28.50 0.70
N SER A 157 0.93 28.02 1.83
CA SER A 157 2.35 28.12 2.21
C SER A 157 3.21 26.97 1.71
N ALA A 158 2.61 26.01 1.03
CA ALA A 158 3.26 24.85 0.43
C ALA A 158 4.03 25.23 -0.85
N SER A 159 4.91 26.23 -0.78
CA SER A 159 6.02 26.33 -1.72
C SER A 159 6.96 25.13 -1.48
N ALA A 160 7.51 24.60 -2.56
CA ALA A 160 8.11 23.28 -2.71
C ALA A 160 9.01 22.73 -1.57
N ASP A 161 9.59 23.58 -0.72
CA ASP A 161 10.64 23.16 0.23
C ASP A 161 10.23 23.21 1.71
N SER A 162 9.02 23.68 2.06
CA SER A 162 8.66 23.95 3.46
C SER A 162 7.53 23.09 4.04
N LEU A 163 6.86 22.26 3.22
CA LEU A 163 5.74 21.43 3.68
C LEU A 163 6.24 20.23 4.46
N SER A 164 6.13 20.26 5.79
CA SER A 164 6.31 19.05 6.59
C SER A 164 5.13 18.10 6.37
N LEU A 165 5.20 17.31 5.30
CA LEU A 165 4.14 16.37 4.89
C LEU A 165 3.69 15.46 6.04
N GLY A 166 4.63 14.93 6.83
CA GLY A 166 4.32 14.10 7.99
C GLY A 166 3.52 14.84 9.07
N ALA A 167 3.76 16.14 9.28
CA ALA A 167 2.98 16.93 10.23
C ALA A 167 1.55 17.17 9.72
N VAL A 168 1.40 17.42 8.42
CA VAL A 168 0.07 17.58 7.79
C VAL A 168 -0.71 16.28 7.84
N LYS A 169 -0.10 15.16 7.48
CA LYS A 169 -0.74 13.82 7.58
C LYS A 169 -1.17 13.50 9.00
N ARG A 170 -0.33 13.74 10.01
CA ARG A 170 -0.73 13.54 11.43
C ARG A 170 -1.95 14.38 11.82
N ARG A 171 -2.02 15.63 11.39
CA ARG A 171 -3.16 16.49 11.72
C ARG A 171 -4.43 16.07 10.96
N LEU A 172 -4.33 15.67 9.71
CA LEU A 172 -5.45 15.07 8.99
C LEU A 172 -5.91 13.77 9.65
N TRP A 173 -4.98 12.96 10.19
CA TRP A 173 -5.34 11.76 10.93
C TRP A 173 -6.17 12.08 12.19
N THR A 174 -5.84 13.13 12.95
CA THR A 174 -6.70 13.55 14.10
C THR A 174 -8.11 13.95 13.66
N MET A 175 -8.26 14.47 12.43
CA MET A 175 -9.57 14.75 11.86
C MET A 175 -10.29 13.46 11.42
N VAL A 176 -9.55 12.48 10.86
CA VAL A 176 -10.10 11.14 10.56
C VAL A 176 -10.70 10.51 11.81
N GLU A 177 -10.00 10.61 12.95
CA GLU A 177 -10.50 10.11 14.24
C GLU A 177 -11.68 10.93 14.77
N LYS A 178 -11.58 12.26 14.75
CA LYS A 178 -12.60 13.20 15.23
C LYS A 178 -13.95 13.01 14.53
N TYR A 179 -13.92 12.85 13.21
CA TYR A 179 -15.11 12.75 12.37
C TYR A 179 -15.53 11.30 12.05
N ASP A 180 -14.84 10.32 12.62
CA ASP A 180 -15.05 8.87 12.37
C ASP A 180 -15.06 8.50 10.87
N GLU A 181 -14.16 9.11 10.07
CA GLU A 181 -14.13 8.87 8.63
C GLU A 181 -13.62 7.46 8.32
N LYS A 182 -14.56 6.53 8.16
CA LYS A 182 -14.29 5.08 8.07
C LYS A 182 -13.46 4.70 6.84
N TYR A 183 -13.65 5.40 5.72
CA TYR A 183 -12.89 5.11 4.51
C TYR A 183 -11.40 5.43 4.72
N LEU A 184 -11.11 6.60 5.27
CA LEU A 184 -9.74 7.04 5.53
C LEU A 184 -9.07 6.25 6.68
N LYS A 185 -9.82 5.76 7.67
CA LYS A 185 -9.30 4.85 8.70
C LYS A 185 -8.73 3.56 8.14
N ASN A 186 -9.24 3.09 7.01
CA ASN A 186 -8.74 1.90 6.32
C ASN A 186 -7.66 2.21 5.28
N SER A 187 -7.34 3.49 5.05
CA SER A 187 -6.32 3.89 4.07
C SER A 187 -4.91 3.76 4.65
N TYR A 188 -3.99 3.23 3.87
CA TYR A 188 -2.57 3.19 4.22
C TYR A 188 -1.88 4.55 4.10
N TYR A 189 -2.55 5.58 3.59
CA TYR A 189 -1.99 6.92 3.36
C TYR A 189 -1.36 7.56 4.61
N PHE A 190 -1.84 7.21 5.78
CA PHE A 190 -1.37 7.76 7.06
C PHE A 190 -0.30 6.90 7.75
N HIS A 191 0.00 5.72 7.21
CA HIS A 191 0.84 4.71 7.84
C HIS A 191 2.19 4.48 7.13
N PHE A 192 2.41 5.15 5.99
CA PHE A 192 3.65 5.15 5.23
C PHE A 192 4.43 6.45 5.39
#